data_27fafc30eed12a48af9791194f530849
#
_entry.id   27fafc30eed12a48af9791194f530849
#
_cell.length_a   1.000
_cell.length_b   1.000
_cell.length_c   1.000
_cell.angle_alpha   90.00
_cell.angle_beta   90.00
_cell.angle_gamma   90.00
#
_symmetry.space_group_name_H-M   'P 1'
#
loop_
_entity.id
_entity.type
_entity.pdbx_description
1 polymer ?
#
loop_
_entity_poly.entity_id
_entity_poly.type
_entity_poly.pdbx_seq_one_letter_code
_entity_poly.pdbx_strand_id
1 'polypeptide(L)'
;MFDQIKLDLEKRMDSSIQSSKSEMGGLRAGRASPSMLDSIKVEAYGQKMNINQLANITTPDARSINVDIWDQANVNLVDKALRESDLGINPMIEGNLIRLPLPQLTEERRIEFLKMASKISENTKIAIRNIRRDGIEKIKKLEKEKEIGQDESKKFQENIETITSSKISIIDEIQKSKEEDLKNI
;
A
#
# COMPACT_ATOMS: atom_id res chain seq x y z
N MET A 1 -4.51 -33.45 -5.38
CA MET A 1 -5.72 -32.64 -5.78
C MET A 1 -6.03 -31.55 -4.76
N PHE A 2 -6.28 -31.86 -3.48
CA PHE A 2 -6.55 -30.85 -2.44
C PHE A 2 -5.41 -29.84 -2.29
N ASP A 3 -4.15 -30.27 -2.28
CA ASP A 3 -2.98 -29.38 -2.16
C ASP A 3 -2.91 -28.34 -3.27
N GLN A 4 -3.36 -28.68 -4.48
CA GLN A 4 -3.43 -27.72 -5.59
C GLN A 4 -4.54 -26.67 -5.35
N ILE A 5 -5.71 -27.12 -4.88
CA ILE A 5 -6.82 -26.20 -4.54
C ILE A 5 -6.39 -25.28 -3.40
N LYS A 6 -5.77 -25.82 -2.36
CA LYS A 6 -5.23 -25.06 -1.23
C LYS A 6 -4.21 -24.00 -1.69
N LEU A 7 -3.24 -24.42 -2.50
CA LEU A 7 -2.20 -23.52 -3.02
C LEU A 7 -2.79 -22.38 -3.88
N ASP A 8 -3.77 -22.69 -4.73
CA ASP A 8 -4.48 -21.69 -5.53
C ASP A 8 -5.24 -20.68 -4.65
N LEU A 9 -5.95 -21.18 -3.62
CA LEU A 9 -6.67 -20.31 -2.68
C LEU A 9 -5.72 -19.42 -1.89
N GLU A 10 -4.64 -19.96 -1.33
CA GLU A 10 -3.64 -19.22 -0.58
C GLU A 10 -3.01 -18.14 -1.46
N LYS A 11 -2.60 -18.47 -2.68
CA LYS A 11 -2.03 -17.52 -3.63
C LYS A 11 -2.99 -16.36 -3.97
N ARG A 12 -4.26 -16.67 -4.20
CA ARG A 12 -5.30 -15.66 -4.49
C ARG A 12 -5.56 -14.77 -3.28
N MET A 13 -5.62 -15.34 -2.07
CA MET A 13 -5.79 -14.60 -0.82
C MET A 13 -4.56 -13.70 -0.56
N ASP A 14 -3.35 -14.20 -0.76
CA ASP A 14 -2.11 -13.42 -0.59
C ASP A 14 -2.01 -12.29 -1.60
N SER A 15 -2.42 -12.50 -2.83
CA SER A 15 -2.51 -11.44 -3.83
C SER A 15 -3.48 -10.33 -3.41
N SER A 16 -4.64 -10.69 -2.83
CA SER A 16 -5.61 -9.72 -2.31
C SER A 16 -5.05 -8.94 -1.12
N ILE A 17 -4.31 -9.60 -0.23
CA ILE A 17 -3.65 -8.93 0.92
C ILE A 17 -2.56 -7.99 0.41
N GLN A 18 -1.77 -8.40 -0.57
CA GLN A 18 -0.70 -7.56 -1.12
C GLN A 18 -1.26 -6.32 -1.83
N SER A 19 -2.37 -6.45 -2.57
CA SER A 19 -3.10 -5.31 -3.15
C SER A 19 -3.56 -4.34 -2.07
N SER A 20 -4.17 -4.87 -1.00
CA SER A 20 -4.60 -4.08 0.16
C SER A 20 -3.44 -3.32 0.83
N LYS A 21 -2.29 -3.99 1.02
CA LYS A 21 -1.08 -3.33 1.54
C LYS A 21 -0.61 -2.19 0.65
N SER A 22 -0.63 -2.38 -0.66
CA SER A 22 -0.25 -1.36 -1.63
C SER A 22 -1.21 -0.17 -1.60
N GLU A 23 -2.53 -0.43 -1.57
CA GLU A 23 -3.55 0.61 -1.48
C GLU A 23 -3.46 1.39 -0.17
N MET A 24 -3.29 0.71 0.97
CA MET A 24 -3.07 1.35 2.27
C MET A 24 -1.76 2.14 2.33
N GLY A 25 -0.71 1.66 1.65
CA GLY A 25 0.55 2.39 1.46
C GLY A 25 0.36 3.71 0.71
N GLY A 26 -0.55 3.73 -0.27
CA GLY A 26 -0.96 4.93 -1.00
C GLY A 26 -1.73 5.95 -0.16
N LEU A 27 -2.35 5.54 0.97
CA LEU A 27 -2.94 6.46 1.94
C LEU A 27 -1.81 7.19 2.68
N ARG A 28 -1.39 8.32 2.11
CA ARG A 28 -0.28 9.13 2.61
C ARG A 28 -0.72 9.86 3.87
N ALA A 29 -0.25 9.38 4.98
CA ALA A 29 -0.56 9.92 6.31
C ALA A 29 0.28 11.16 6.68
N GLY A 30 0.72 11.97 5.70
CA GLY A 30 1.53 13.16 5.97
C GLY A 30 2.95 12.87 6.48
N ARG A 31 3.38 11.61 6.53
CA ARG A 31 4.76 11.27 6.90
C ARG A 31 5.67 11.39 5.69
N ALA A 32 6.76 12.12 5.87
CA ALA A 32 7.79 12.28 4.87
C ALA A 32 8.36 10.92 4.44
N SER A 33 8.39 10.67 3.15
CA SER A 33 9.03 9.49 2.57
C SER A 33 9.68 9.88 1.24
N PRO A 34 10.91 9.41 0.96
CA PRO A 34 11.56 9.64 -0.33
C PRO A 34 10.70 9.19 -1.52
N SER A 35 9.94 8.13 -1.36
CA SER A 35 9.04 7.59 -2.40
C SER A 35 7.92 8.55 -2.84
N MET A 36 7.66 9.63 -2.07
CA MET A 36 6.71 10.67 -2.46
C MET A 36 7.18 11.44 -3.71
N LEU A 37 8.48 11.45 -3.96
CA LEU A 37 9.10 12.16 -5.07
C LEU A 37 9.34 11.27 -6.30
N ASP A 38 9.15 9.97 -6.20
CA ASP A 38 9.43 9.01 -7.29
C ASP A 38 8.55 9.25 -8.54
N SER A 39 7.35 9.80 -8.36
CA SER A 39 6.44 10.11 -9.46
C SER A 39 6.76 11.42 -10.20
N ILE A 40 7.63 12.26 -9.61
CA ILE A 40 7.93 13.59 -10.14
C ILE A 40 9.09 13.49 -11.12
N LYS A 41 8.87 13.99 -12.32
CA LYS A 41 9.87 14.06 -13.38
C LYS A 41 10.32 15.51 -13.60
N VAL A 42 11.61 15.69 -13.67
CA VAL A 42 12.27 16.98 -13.92
C VAL A 42 12.85 16.97 -15.33
N GLU A 43 12.64 18.03 -16.08
CA GLU A 43 13.31 18.23 -17.37
C GLU A 43 14.71 18.80 -17.13
N ALA A 44 15.72 17.93 -17.03
CA ALA A 44 17.11 18.28 -16.87
C ALA A 44 17.93 17.70 -18.03
N TYR A 45 18.93 18.43 -18.49
CA TYR A 45 19.82 18.03 -19.59
C TYR A 45 19.08 17.61 -20.88
N GLY A 46 17.90 18.21 -21.14
CA GLY A 46 17.08 17.89 -22.33
C GLY A 46 16.30 16.56 -22.24
N GLN A 47 16.25 15.94 -21.06
CA GLN A 47 15.56 14.69 -20.82
C GLN A 47 14.67 14.77 -19.56
N LYS A 48 13.62 13.94 -19.53
CA LYS A 48 12.81 13.77 -18.31
C LYS A 48 13.48 12.76 -17.37
N MET A 49 13.97 13.24 -16.24
CA MET A 49 14.68 12.45 -15.24
C MET A 49 13.90 12.44 -13.92
N ASN A 50 14.05 11.38 -13.14
CA ASN A 50 13.50 11.33 -11.79
C ASN A 50 14.39 12.15 -10.83
N ILE A 51 13.80 12.74 -9.79
CA ILE A 51 14.53 13.58 -8.83
C ILE A 51 15.69 12.81 -8.17
N ASN A 52 15.50 11.51 -7.89
CA ASN A 52 16.56 10.66 -7.31
C ASN A 52 17.81 10.49 -8.20
N GLN A 53 17.73 10.86 -9.49
CA GLN A 53 18.86 10.87 -10.42
C GLN A 53 19.60 12.22 -10.46
N LEU A 54 19.07 13.24 -9.80
CA LEU A 54 19.60 14.61 -9.79
C LEU A 54 20.00 15.07 -8.38
N ALA A 55 19.52 14.38 -7.35
CA ALA A 55 19.66 14.78 -5.98
C ALA A 55 19.69 13.59 -5.01
N ASN A 56 20.25 13.82 -3.84
CA ASN A 56 20.10 12.92 -2.70
C ASN A 56 18.87 13.32 -1.88
N ILE A 57 17.98 12.39 -1.62
CA ILE A 57 16.72 12.62 -0.91
C ILE A 57 16.85 12.06 0.50
N THR A 58 16.67 12.91 1.51
CA THR A 58 16.70 12.53 2.92
C THR A 58 15.46 13.03 3.65
N THR A 59 15.07 12.33 4.70
CA THR A 59 13.95 12.70 5.57
C THR A 59 14.48 12.91 6.98
N PRO A 60 14.90 14.14 7.33
CA PRO A 60 15.46 14.44 8.64
C PRO A 60 14.45 14.28 9.77
N ASP A 61 13.19 14.46 9.49
CA ASP A 61 12.08 14.26 10.42
C ASP A 61 10.82 13.71 9.69
N ALA A 62 9.78 13.44 10.47
CA ALA A 62 8.54 12.85 9.94
C ALA A 62 7.76 13.79 8.99
N ARG A 63 8.11 15.06 8.92
CA ARG A 63 7.35 16.10 8.20
C ARG A 63 8.16 16.92 7.22
N SER A 64 9.43 16.61 7.04
CA SER A 64 10.25 17.31 6.06
C SER A 64 11.01 16.34 5.17
N ILE A 65 11.12 16.71 3.91
CA ILE A 65 11.97 16.03 2.95
C ILE A 65 13.02 17.03 2.53
N ASN A 66 14.28 16.65 2.59
CA ASN A 66 15.40 17.39 2.08
C ASN A 66 15.85 16.79 0.76
N VAL A 67 15.95 17.63 -0.26
CA VAL A 67 16.43 17.29 -1.60
C VAL A 67 17.74 18.05 -1.81
N ASP A 68 18.87 17.37 -1.68
CA ASP A 68 20.20 17.94 -1.86
C ASP A 68 20.65 17.70 -3.31
N ILE A 69 20.64 18.76 -4.11
CA ILE A 69 20.84 18.70 -5.56
C ILE A 69 22.33 18.79 -5.86
N TRP A 70 22.83 17.84 -6.65
CA TRP A 70 24.25 17.74 -6.98
C TRP A 70 24.75 18.89 -7.87
N ASP A 71 23.91 19.36 -8.79
CA ASP A 71 24.25 20.45 -9.73
C ASP A 71 23.35 21.66 -9.50
N GLN A 72 23.94 22.76 -9.10
CA GLN A 72 23.26 24.02 -8.82
C GLN A 72 22.42 24.53 -10.01
N ALA A 73 22.80 24.22 -11.23
CA ALA A 73 22.05 24.60 -12.43
C ALA A 73 20.64 23.97 -12.46
N ASN A 74 20.46 22.82 -11.83
CA ASN A 74 19.20 22.08 -11.81
C ASN A 74 18.27 22.49 -10.66
N VAL A 75 18.70 23.29 -9.69
CA VAL A 75 17.90 23.68 -8.51
C VAL A 75 16.57 24.30 -8.91
N ASN A 76 16.60 25.27 -9.85
CA ASN A 76 15.38 25.93 -10.31
C ASN A 76 14.45 25.01 -11.11
N LEU A 77 15.00 24.02 -11.82
CA LEU A 77 14.22 23.04 -12.57
C LEU A 77 13.52 22.06 -11.64
N VAL A 78 14.21 21.63 -10.61
CA VAL A 78 13.65 20.76 -9.56
C VAL A 78 12.60 21.51 -8.73
N ASP A 79 12.86 22.76 -8.32
CA ASP A 79 11.86 23.60 -7.62
C ASP A 79 10.58 23.76 -8.43
N LYS A 80 10.72 24.09 -9.72
CA LYS A 80 9.57 24.22 -10.62
C LYS A 80 8.75 22.93 -10.71
N ALA A 81 9.41 21.79 -10.94
CA ALA A 81 8.74 20.49 -11.02
C ALA A 81 8.04 20.10 -9.71
N LEU A 82 8.63 20.45 -8.56
CA LEU A 82 8.04 20.23 -7.24
C LEU A 82 6.80 21.09 -7.00
N ARG A 83 6.81 22.36 -7.43
CA ARG A 83 5.65 23.27 -7.33
C ARG A 83 4.50 22.88 -8.25
N GLU A 84 4.83 22.39 -9.44
CA GLU A 84 3.84 21.93 -10.44
C GLU A 84 3.27 20.54 -10.11
N SER A 85 3.85 19.84 -9.11
CA SER A 85 3.37 18.53 -8.68
C SER A 85 2.11 18.62 -7.82
N ASP A 86 1.28 17.55 -7.86
CA ASP A 86 0.06 17.42 -7.05
C ASP A 86 0.31 17.26 -5.53
N LEU A 87 1.57 17.42 -5.09
CA LEU A 87 1.92 17.26 -3.67
C LEU A 87 1.42 18.42 -2.80
N GLY A 88 1.13 19.58 -3.38
CA GLY A 88 0.65 20.75 -2.65
C GLY A 88 1.65 21.29 -1.61
N ILE A 89 2.95 21.09 -1.86
CA ILE A 89 4.04 21.48 -0.95
C ILE A 89 4.70 22.73 -1.50
N ASN A 90 5.06 23.66 -0.61
CA ASN A 90 5.84 24.84 -0.97
C ASN A 90 7.31 24.56 -0.68
N PRO A 91 8.16 24.34 -1.73
CA PRO A 91 9.59 24.13 -1.55
C PRO A 91 10.28 25.39 -1.05
N MET A 92 11.25 25.21 -0.13
CA MET A 92 12.12 26.25 0.37
C MET A 92 13.54 25.98 -0.10
N ILE A 93 14.12 26.91 -0.87
CA ILE A 93 15.46 26.76 -1.45
C ILE A 93 16.50 27.36 -0.50
N GLU A 94 17.47 26.56 -0.10
CA GLU A 94 18.63 26.95 0.70
C GLU A 94 19.93 26.52 -0.04
N GLY A 95 20.37 27.32 -1.00
CA GLY A 95 21.51 26.97 -1.86
C GLY A 95 21.20 25.78 -2.79
N ASN A 96 21.90 24.66 -2.60
CA ASN A 96 21.64 23.42 -3.33
C ASN A 96 20.60 22.52 -2.65
N LEU A 97 20.21 22.87 -1.44
CA LEU A 97 19.22 22.12 -0.66
C LEU A 97 17.83 22.70 -0.89
N ILE A 98 16.89 21.85 -1.30
CA ILE A 98 15.47 22.18 -1.30
C ILE A 98 14.81 21.44 -0.14
N ARG A 99 14.25 22.21 0.79
CA ARG A 99 13.49 21.69 1.92
C ARG A 99 12.01 21.71 1.59
N LEU A 100 11.37 20.55 1.77
CA LEU A 100 9.94 20.34 1.51
C LEU A 100 9.21 20.12 2.84
N PRO A 101 8.66 21.19 3.46
CA PRO A 101 7.83 21.02 4.65
C PRO A 101 6.47 20.42 4.25
N LEU A 102 6.13 19.27 4.83
CA LEU A 102 4.81 18.65 4.63
C LEU A 102 3.79 19.34 5.54
N PRO A 103 2.62 19.74 5.00
CA PRO A 103 1.57 20.33 5.80
C PRO A 103 1.07 19.32 6.85
N GLN A 104 0.63 19.82 8.00
CA GLN A 104 0.00 18.98 9.00
C GLN A 104 -1.28 18.38 8.44
N LEU A 105 -1.50 17.10 8.71
CA LEU A 105 -2.81 16.51 8.48
C LEU A 105 -3.83 17.22 9.37
N THR A 106 -4.83 17.83 8.75
CA THR A 106 -5.98 18.32 9.48
C THR A 106 -6.74 17.13 10.09
N GLU A 107 -7.43 17.35 11.20
CA GLU A 107 -8.24 16.30 11.82
C GLU A 107 -9.28 15.71 10.86
N GLU A 108 -9.86 16.53 10.00
CA GLU A 108 -10.80 16.12 8.96
C GLU A 108 -10.15 15.13 7.96
N ARG A 109 -8.98 15.46 7.45
CA ARG A 109 -8.21 14.57 6.55
C ARG A 109 -7.81 13.25 7.23
N ARG A 110 -7.47 13.32 8.52
CA ARG A 110 -7.15 12.11 9.30
C ARG A 110 -8.37 11.19 9.38
N ILE A 111 -9.54 11.73 9.66
CA ILE A 111 -10.80 10.97 9.72
C ILE A 111 -11.13 10.37 8.34
N GLU A 112 -10.93 11.12 7.26
CA GLU A 112 -11.11 10.60 5.90
C GLU A 112 -10.20 9.40 5.61
N PHE A 113 -8.90 9.51 5.94
CA PHE A 113 -7.96 8.41 5.74
C PHE A 113 -8.29 7.18 6.60
N LEU A 114 -8.74 7.37 7.84
CA LEU A 114 -9.22 6.27 8.68
C LEU A 114 -10.42 5.55 8.04
N LYS A 115 -11.38 6.29 7.50
CA LYS A 115 -12.52 5.71 6.78
C LYS A 115 -12.08 4.98 5.51
N MET A 116 -11.13 5.53 4.76
CA MET A 116 -10.58 4.88 3.57
C MET A 116 -9.86 3.57 3.93
N ALA A 117 -9.02 3.58 4.96
CA ALA A 117 -8.32 2.38 5.44
C ALA A 117 -9.30 1.28 5.86
N SER A 118 -10.34 1.63 6.62
CA SER A 118 -11.40 0.70 7.01
C SER A 118 -12.14 0.13 5.80
N LYS A 119 -12.45 0.96 4.79
CA LYS A 119 -13.11 0.53 3.55
C LYS A 119 -12.24 -0.44 2.74
N ILE A 120 -10.94 -0.16 2.60
CA ILE A 120 -9.99 -1.04 1.92
C ILE A 120 -9.93 -2.40 2.63
N SER A 121 -9.81 -2.38 3.96
CA SER A 121 -9.81 -3.60 4.79
C SER A 121 -11.07 -4.44 4.57
N GLU A 122 -12.26 -3.83 4.64
CA GLU A 122 -13.51 -4.57 4.47
C GLU A 122 -13.67 -5.13 3.05
N ASN A 123 -13.31 -4.37 2.03
CA ASN A 123 -13.31 -4.87 0.64
C ASN A 123 -12.39 -6.09 0.48
N THR A 124 -11.22 -6.07 1.10
CA THR A 124 -10.28 -7.19 1.08
C THR A 124 -10.84 -8.41 1.82
N LYS A 125 -11.49 -8.22 2.97
CA LYS A 125 -12.17 -9.30 3.68
C LYS A 125 -13.30 -9.92 2.85
N ILE A 126 -14.06 -9.10 2.12
CA ILE A 126 -15.08 -9.58 1.19
C ILE A 126 -14.45 -10.42 0.08
N ALA A 127 -13.35 -9.97 -0.52
CA ALA A 127 -12.63 -10.74 -1.53
C ALA A 127 -12.15 -12.09 -0.99
N ILE A 128 -11.58 -12.13 0.20
CA ILE A 128 -11.14 -13.37 0.87
C ILE A 128 -12.32 -14.30 1.15
N ARG A 129 -13.46 -13.77 1.63
CA ARG A 129 -14.68 -14.57 1.84
C ARG A 129 -15.21 -15.18 0.54
N ASN A 130 -15.11 -14.46 -0.58
CA ASN A 130 -15.50 -14.98 -1.89
C ASN A 130 -14.56 -16.10 -2.34
N ILE A 131 -13.24 -15.91 -2.21
CA ILE A 131 -12.25 -16.94 -2.51
C ILE A 131 -12.49 -18.19 -1.67
N ARG A 132 -12.83 -18.04 -0.38
CA ARG A 132 -13.24 -19.18 0.47
C ARG A 132 -14.45 -19.91 -0.10
N ARG A 133 -15.51 -19.17 -0.52
CA ARG A 133 -16.72 -19.79 -1.11
C ARG A 133 -16.35 -20.60 -2.34
N ASP A 134 -15.57 -20.04 -3.26
CA ASP A 134 -15.09 -20.75 -4.44
C ASP A 134 -14.39 -22.07 -4.06
N GLY A 135 -13.56 -22.03 -3.01
CA GLY A 135 -12.86 -23.21 -2.51
C GLY A 135 -13.81 -24.28 -1.95
N ILE A 136 -14.77 -23.86 -1.13
CA ILE A 136 -15.78 -24.77 -0.56
C ILE A 136 -16.65 -25.38 -1.66
N GLU A 137 -17.03 -24.60 -2.68
CA GLU A 137 -17.80 -25.12 -3.83
C GLU A 137 -17.03 -26.16 -4.63
N LYS A 138 -15.73 -25.93 -4.87
CA LYS A 138 -14.85 -26.92 -5.52
C LYS A 138 -14.81 -28.23 -4.72
N ILE A 139 -14.65 -28.16 -3.38
CA ILE A 139 -14.63 -29.36 -2.52
C ILE A 139 -15.97 -30.11 -2.56
N LYS A 140 -17.09 -29.39 -2.43
CA LYS A 140 -18.44 -29.99 -2.52
C LYS A 140 -18.71 -30.64 -3.87
N LYS A 141 -18.16 -30.07 -4.95
CA LYS A 141 -18.27 -30.66 -6.29
C LYS A 141 -17.54 -31.99 -6.36
N LEU A 142 -16.31 -32.10 -5.84
CA LEU A 142 -15.53 -33.34 -5.78
C LEU A 142 -16.23 -34.42 -4.93
N GLU A 143 -16.86 -34.02 -3.82
CA GLU A 143 -17.68 -34.94 -3.01
C GLU A 143 -18.91 -35.48 -3.80
N LYS A 144 -19.60 -34.58 -4.50
CA LYS A 144 -20.77 -34.97 -5.34
C LYS A 144 -20.40 -35.90 -6.50
N GLU A 145 -19.19 -35.68 -7.07
CA GLU A 145 -18.61 -36.54 -8.12
C GLU A 145 -18.02 -37.85 -7.57
N LYS A 146 -18.06 -38.03 -6.24
CA LYS A 146 -17.56 -39.20 -5.50
C LYS A 146 -16.03 -39.38 -5.64
N GLU A 147 -15.30 -38.33 -5.95
CA GLU A 147 -13.85 -38.33 -6.00
C GLU A 147 -13.23 -38.28 -4.60
N ILE A 148 -13.94 -37.73 -3.61
CA ILE A 148 -13.57 -37.67 -2.21
C ILE A 148 -14.72 -38.16 -1.32
N GLY A 149 -14.36 -38.71 -0.14
CA GLY A 149 -15.34 -39.12 0.87
C GLY A 149 -15.88 -37.91 1.68
N GLN A 150 -17.01 -38.11 2.34
CA GLN A 150 -17.67 -37.08 3.16
C GLN A 150 -16.78 -36.58 4.29
N ASP A 151 -16.03 -37.48 4.93
CA ASP A 151 -15.12 -37.14 6.02
C ASP A 151 -13.92 -36.31 5.52
N GLU A 152 -13.42 -36.62 4.33
CA GLU A 152 -12.36 -35.85 3.68
C GLU A 152 -12.85 -34.47 3.28
N SER A 153 -14.05 -34.39 2.69
CA SER A 153 -14.69 -33.10 2.35
C SER A 153 -14.79 -32.19 3.56
N LYS A 154 -15.21 -32.74 4.71
CA LYS A 154 -15.34 -32.01 5.95
C LYS A 154 -14.00 -31.48 6.46
N LYS A 155 -12.99 -32.33 6.48
CA LYS A 155 -11.61 -31.98 6.82
C LYS A 155 -11.04 -30.86 5.93
N PHE A 156 -11.29 -30.91 4.63
CA PHE A 156 -10.83 -29.91 3.68
C PHE A 156 -11.53 -28.57 3.88
N GLN A 157 -12.85 -28.58 4.16
CA GLN A 157 -13.59 -27.36 4.49
C GLN A 157 -13.05 -26.72 5.78
N GLU A 158 -12.77 -27.48 6.82
CA GLU A 158 -12.18 -26.99 8.08
C GLU A 158 -10.80 -26.35 7.83
N ASN A 159 -9.97 -26.96 6.99
CA ASN A 159 -8.68 -26.40 6.61
C ASN A 159 -8.81 -25.06 5.88
N ILE A 160 -9.75 -24.97 4.92
CA ILE A 160 -10.02 -23.71 4.21
C ILE A 160 -10.50 -22.61 5.16
N GLU A 161 -11.32 -22.96 6.16
CA GLU A 161 -11.77 -22.01 7.18
C GLU A 161 -10.64 -21.52 8.06
N THR A 162 -9.74 -22.42 8.46
CA THR A 162 -8.55 -22.07 9.26
C THR A 162 -7.64 -21.11 8.50
N ILE A 163 -7.36 -21.40 7.21
CA ILE A 163 -6.59 -20.51 6.34
C ILE A 163 -7.26 -19.15 6.21
N THR A 164 -8.56 -19.14 5.96
CA THR A 164 -9.33 -17.90 5.81
C THR A 164 -9.27 -17.03 7.06
N SER A 165 -9.44 -17.62 8.24
CA SER A 165 -9.38 -16.94 9.53
C SER A 165 -8.00 -16.31 9.75
N SER A 166 -6.93 -17.06 9.47
CA SER A 166 -5.56 -16.56 9.54
C SER A 166 -5.31 -15.36 8.59
N LYS A 167 -5.81 -15.43 7.35
CA LYS A 167 -5.67 -14.34 6.38
C LYS A 167 -6.47 -13.09 6.76
N ILE A 168 -7.66 -13.25 7.36
CA ILE A 168 -8.46 -12.15 7.90
C ILE A 168 -7.73 -11.48 9.07
N SER A 169 -7.12 -12.25 9.97
CA SER A 169 -6.32 -11.71 11.09
C SER A 169 -5.17 -10.83 10.60
N ILE A 170 -4.48 -11.24 9.53
CA ILE A 170 -3.41 -10.44 8.92
C ILE A 170 -3.96 -9.09 8.40
N ILE A 171 -5.15 -9.07 7.83
CA ILE A 171 -5.77 -7.81 7.35
C ILE A 171 -6.11 -6.90 8.53
N ASP A 172 -6.63 -7.46 9.62
CA ASP A 172 -6.94 -6.69 10.83
C ASP A 172 -5.68 -6.08 11.44
N GLU A 173 -4.57 -6.80 11.45
CA GLU A 173 -3.27 -6.28 11.91
C GLU A 173 -2.76 -5.15 11.01
N ILE A 174 -2.87 -5.30 9.69
CA ILE A 174 -2.47 -4.26 8.73
C ILE A 174 -3.32 -3.00 8.93
N GLN A 175 -4.63 -3.16 9.08
CA GLN A 175 -5.53 -2.04 9.34
C GLN A 175 -5.17 -1.33 10.65
N LYS A 176 -5.00 -2.09 11.74
CA LYS A 176 -4.65 -1.55 13.06
C LYS A 176 -3.34 -0.80 13.04
N SER A 177 -2.31 -1.36 12.42
CA SER A 177 -1.01 -0.69 12.25
C SER A 177 -1.17 0.63 11.49
N LYS A 178 -1.99 0.64 10.42
CA LYS A 178 -2.24 1.87 9.66
C LYS A 178 -3.02 2.91 10.45
N GLU A 179 -4.00 2.50 11.25
CA GLU A 179 -4.75 3.40 12.12
C GLU A 179 -3.86 4.02 13.19
N GLU A 180 -2.93 3.25 13.76
CA GLU A 180 -1.95 3.75 14.71
C GLU A 180 -0.99 4.75 14.05
N ASP A 181 -0.50 4.46 12.85
CA ASP A 181 0.32 5.39 12.07
C ASP A 181 -0.42 6.73 11.81
N LEU A 182 -1.71 6.65 11.47
CA LEU A 182 -2.54 7.84 11.22
C LEU A 182 -2.82 8.66 12.49
N LYS A 183 -2.83 8.05 13.67
CA LYS A 183 -3.05 8.71 14.96
C LYS A 183 -1.79 9.37 15.51
N ASN A 184 -0.61 8.80 15.20
CA ASN A 184 0.68 9.23 15.75
C ASN A 184 1.39 10.33 14.91
N ILE A 185 0.73 10.83 13.89
CA ILE A 185 1.18 11.94 13.05
C ILE A 185 0.34 13.17 13.40
#